data_52e6b762bc4020bd6fc5c7161a6600f8
#
_entry.id   52e6b762bc4020bd6fc5c7161a6600f8
#
_cell.length_a   1.000
_cell.length_b   1.000
_cell.length_c   1.000
_cell.angle_alpha   90.00
_cell.angle_beta   90.00
_cell.angle_gamma   90.00
#
_symmetry.space_group_name_H-M   'P 1'
#
loop_
_entity.id
_entity.type
_entity.pdbx_description
1 polymer ?
#
loop_
_entity_poly.entity_id
_entity_poly.type
_entity_poly.pdbx_seq_one_letter_code
_entity_poly.pdbx_strand_id
1 'polypeptide(L)'
;MKISSFDLNLFVIMNSIYTEGSLTKAAEVVGITQPAVSNALSRLREKFDDELFVRTGSGMVPTQKTENIIKDIQNALQLMQKSVNEPDEFNPATSQKTFRISLGDINEGRILAILMGKMEKEAPNIKLECYYTARDQVPHALATNELSFAVDPFIPNSKSKDTNSMKVFSDQFVIAHRANHSITKVTNLTLDEILKLKYINISNRKRGASVVEMEMQKMQLQPEIALRSQHYQVTPEIVRSTDLCLLCSETVSYTHLRA
;
A
#
# COMPACT_ATOMS: atom_id res chain seq x y z
N MET A 1 25.81 1.93 22.65
CA MET A 1 26.16 0.59 22.12
C MET A 1 25.60 0.49 20.69
N LYS A 2 26.38 -0.02 19.72
CA LYS A 2 25.87 -0.22 18.34
C LYS A 2 25.32 -1.63 18.21
N ILE A 3 24.14 -1.78 17.63
CA ILE A 3 23.47 -3.09 17.46
C ILE A 3 24.30 -4.05 16.59
N SER A 4 25.11 -3.52 15.65
CA SER A 4 26.01 -4.31 14.79
C SER A 4 27.11 -5.07 15.51
N SER A 5 27.44 -4.66 16.74
CA SER A 5 28.43 -5.31 17.59
C SER A 5 27.82 -6.13 18.74
N PHE A 6 26.47 -6.27 18.72
CA PHE A 6 25.75 -7.01 19.73
C PHE A 6 25.35 -8.39 19.20
N ASP A 7 25.62 -9.43 19.95
CA ASP A 7 25.16 -10.78 19.64
C ASP A 7 23.68 -10.91 19.93
N LEU A 8 22.84 -10.89 18.87
CA LEU A 8 21.39 -10.92 19.00
C LEU A 8 20.85 -12.22 19.61
N ASN A 9 21.62 -13.32 19.59
CA ASN A 9 21.23 -14.56 20.26
C ASN A 9 21.11 -14.38 21.78
N LEU A 10 21.82 -13.40 22.35
CA LEU A 10 21.70 -13.07 23.77
C LEU A 10 20.27 -12.62 24.14
N PHE A 11 19.54 -11.98 23.24
CA PHE A 11 18.14 -11.61 23.46
C PHE A 11 17.21 -12.82 23.47
N VAL A 12 17.48 -13.83 22.65
CA VAL A 12 16.73 -15.11 22.69
C VAL A 12 16.89 -15.77 24.05
N ILE A 13 18.15 -15.83 24.54
CA ILE A 13 18.44 -16.41 25.86
C ILE A 13 17.82 -15.58 27.00
N MET A 14 17.92 -14.25 26.92
CA MET A 14 17.29 -13.35 27.89
C MET A 14 15.78 -13.54 27.99
N ASN A 15 15.11 -13.63 26.84
CA ASN A 15 13.68 -13.89 26.79
C ASN A 15 13.32 -15.26 27.40
N SER A 16 14.10 -16.30 27.09
CA SER A 16 13.87 -17.64 27.64
C SER A 16 14.06 -17.67 29.18
N ILE A 17 15.07 -16.96 29.72
CA ILE A 17 15.24 -16.85 31.19
C ILE A 17 14.04 -16.12 31.81
N TYR A 18 13.56 -15.05 31.17
CA TYR A 18 12.40 -14.28 31.64
C TYR A 18 11.12 -15.12 31.67
N THR A 19 10.88 -15.89 30.61
CA THR A 19 9.66 -16.73 30.49
C THR A 19 9.67 -17.91 31.45
N GLU A 20 10.83 -18.59 31.58
CA GLU A 20 10.95 -19.83 32.34
C GLU A 20 11.28 -19.63 33.84
N GLY A 21 11.80 -18.45 34.20
CA GLY A 21 12.25 -18.16 35.57
C GLY A 21 13.39 -19.09 36.05
N SER A 22 14.06 -19.80 35.13
CA SER A 22 15.07 -20.82 35.45
C SER A 22 16.10 -20.95 34.34
N LEU A 23 17.39 -20.92 34.69
CA LEU A 23 18.46 -21.10 33.71
C LEU A 23 18.49 -22.50 33.11
N THR A 24 18.08 -23.52 33.87
CA THR A 24 18.00 -24.91 33.39
C THR A 24 16.89 -25.07 32.36
N LYS A 25 15.69 -24.61 32.69
CA LYS A 25 14.56 -24.65 31.74
C LYS A 25 14.80 -23.78 30.51
N ALA A 26 15.37 -22.60 30.68
CA ALA A 26 15.76 -21.74 29.56
C ALA A 26 16.76 -22.44 28.62
N ALA A 27 17.70 -23.21 29.17
CA ALA A 27 18.66 -24.00 28.40
C ALA A 27 17.96 -25.10 27.57
N GLU A 28 16.99 -25.78 28.16
CA GLU A 28 16.17 -26.79 27.46
C GLU A 28 15.37 -26.18 26.29
N VAL A 29 14.71 -25.03 26.52
CA VAL A 29 13.91 -24.33 25.51
C VAL A 29 14.77 -23.84 24.35
N VAL A 30 15.96 -23.30 24.63
CA VAL A 30 16.89 -22.81 23.60
C VAL A 30 17.69 -23.93 22.92
N GLY A 31 17.72 -25.13 23.50
CA GLY A 31 18.47 -26.28 22.97
C GLY A 31 19.99 -26.16 23.20
N ILE A 32 20.42 -25.53 24.31
CA ILE A 32 21.83 -25.40 24.69
C ILE A 32 22.07 -25.88 26.15
N THR A 33 23.31 -25.90 26.57
CA THR A 33 23.61 -26.32 27.95
C THR A 33 23.37 -25.20 28.97
N GLN A 34 23.03 -25.56 30.20
CA GLN A 34 22.86 -24.56 31.30
C GLN A 34 24.12 -23.70 31.55
N PRO A 35 25.37 -24.22 31.51
CA PRO A 35 26.57 -23.38 31.57
C PRO A 35 26.63 -22.35 30.41
N ALA A 36 26.17 -22.69 29.22
CA ALA A 36 26.12 -21.75 28.09
C ALA A 36 25.12 -20.61 28.35
N VAL A 37 23.96 -20.90 28.92
CA VAL A 37 22.98 -19.89 29.35
C VAL A 37 23.55 -18.98 30.42
N SER A 38 24.27 -19.57 31.42
CA SER A 38 24.92 -18.80 32.49
C SER A 38 25.98 -17.84 31.94
N ASN A 39 26.81 -18.30 31.00
CA ASN A 39 27.83 -17.46 30.34
C ASN A 39 27.16 -16.36 29.50
N ALA A 40 26.07 -16.66 28.80
CA ALA A 40 25.30 -15.66 28.04
C ALA A 40 24.72 -14.58 28.96
N LEU A 41 24.17 -14.98 30.13
CA LEU A 41 23.70 -14.04 31.14
C LEU A 41 24.82 -13.16 31.69
N SER A 42 26.03 -13.70 31.94
CA SER A 42 27.15 -12.90 32.35
C SER A 42 27.55 -11.86 31.31
N ARG A 43 27.59 -12.24 30.04
CA ARG A 43 27.81 -11.29 28.90
C ARG A 43 26.74 -10.21 28.80
N LEU A 44 25.47 -10.55 29.05
CA LEU A 44 24.39 -9.59 29.11
C LEU A 44 24.56 -8.61 30.25
N ARG A 45 24.89 -9.08 31.46
CA ARG A 45 25.16 -8.24 32.64
C ARG A 45 26.25 -7.21 32.38
N GLU A 46 27.35 -7.63 31.79
CA GLU A 46 28.46 -6.71 31.40
C GLU A 46 27.99 -5.64 30.41
N LYS A 47 27.17 -6.05 29.38
CA LYS A 47 26.73 -5.12 28.35
C LYS A 47 25.66 -4.13 28.82
N PHE A 48 24.82 -4.54 29.74
CA PHE A 48 23.75 -3.70 30.28
C PHE A 48 24.11 -2.99 31.57
N ASP A 49 25.28 -3.34 32.17
CA ASP A 49 25.72 -2.88 33.50
C ASP A 49 24.58 -3.04 34.52
N ASP A 50 24.04 -4.25 34.59
CA ASP A 50 22.89 -4.63 35.45
C ASP A 50 22.87 -6.13 35.67
N GLU A 51 22.40 -6.59 36.82
CA GLU A 51 22.24 -8.02 37.12
C GLU A 51 21.20 -8.70 36.21
N LEU A 52 20.27 -7.97 35.63
CA LEU A 52 19.16 -8.36 34.80
C LEU A 52 18.23 -9.40 35.47
N PHE A 53 18.76 -10.41 36.06
CA PHE A 53 18.02 -11.40 36.84
C PHE A 53 18.76 -11.71 38.13
N VAL A 54 18.00 -11.72 39.21
CA VAL A 54 18.51 -12.10 40.55
C VAL A 54 17.96 -13.47 40.94
N ARG A 55 18.80 -14.28 41.57
CA ARG A 55 18.39 -15.60 42.04
C ARG A 55 17.68 -15.49 43.40
N THR A 56 16.50 -16.02 43.47
CA THR A 56 15.70 -16.09 44.72
C THR A 56 15.33 -17.56 45.03
N GLY A 57 14.69 -17.79 46.14
CA GLY A 57 14.15 -19.12 46.47
C GLY A 57 13.09 -19.63 45.48
N SER A 58 12.45 -18.72 44.76
CA SER A 58 11.41 -19.02 43.70
C SER A 58 12.02 -19.12 42.29
N GLY A 59 13.33 -18.87 42.08
CA GLY A 59 13.96 -18.95 40.78
C GLY A 59 14.69 -17.66 40.39
N MET A 60 14.75 -17.41 39.08
CA MET A 60 15.36 -16.20 38.52
C MET A 60 14.26 -15.13 38.39
N VAL A 61 14.43 -14.01 39.06
CA VAL A 61 13.50 -12.88 39.06
C VAL A 61 14.14 -11.70 38.33
N PRO A 62 13.43 -11.07 37.37
CA PRO A 62 13.93 -9.96 36.61
C PRO A 62 14.16 -8.71 37.47
N THR A 63 15.18 -7.91 37.12
CA THR A 63 15.38 -6.56 37.65
C THR A 63 14.43 -5.56 37.01
N GLN A 64 14.25 -4.37 37.59
CA GLN A 64 13.45 -3.30 36.99
C GLN A 64 13.94 -2.94 35.59
N LYS A 65 15.26 -3.03 35.35
CA LYS A 65 15.84 -2.78 34.03
C LYS A 65 15.37 -3.80 33.00
N THR A 66 15.35 -5.08 33.39
CA THR A 66 14.81 -6.15 32.54
C THR A 66 13.34 -5.92 32.22
N GLU A 67 12.51 -5.60 33.22
CA GLU A 67 11.10 -5.32 33.03
C GLU A 67 10.85 -4.18 32.05
N ASN A 68 11.69 -3.14 32.06
CA ASN A 68 11.55 -2.00 31.18
C ASN A 68 11.89 -2.31 29.70
N ILE A 69 12.77 -3.29 29.43
CA ILE A 69 13.26 -3.56 28.07
C ILE A 69 12.70 -4.85 27.46
N ILE A 70 12.19 -5.76 28.29
CA ILE A 70 11.84 -7.12 27.82
C ILE A 70 10.72 -7.10 26.78
N LYS A 71 9.76 -6.21 26.92
CA LYS A 71 8.64 -6.11 26.00
C LYS A 71 9.09 -5.72 24.57
N ASP A 72 10.06 -4.81 24.47
CA ASP A 72 10.63 -4.41 23.18
C ASP A 72 11.43 -5.55 22.56
N ILE A 73 12.19 -6.28 23.38
CA ILE A 73 12.95 -7.47 22.97
C ILE A 73 11.98 -8.55 22.44
N GLN A 74 10.89 -8.83 23.16
CA GLN A 74 9.88 -9.80 22.73
C GLN A 74 9.25 -9.42 21.41
N ASN A 75 8.88 -8.16 21.23
CA ASN A 75 8.34 -7.65 19.98
C ASN A 75 9.33 -7.81 18.81
N ALA A 76 10.60 -7.49 19.03
CA ALA A 76 11.65 -7.65 18.03
C ALA A 76 11.87 -9.13 17.65
N LEU A 77 11.95 -10.02 18.64
CA LEU A 77 12.07 -11.47 18.41
C LEU A 77 10.87 -12.04 17.66
N GLN A 78 9.65 -11.58 17.99
CA GLN A 78 8.44 -11.99 17.30
C GLN A 78 8.45 -11.56 15.84
N LEU A 79 8.91 -10.34 15.53
CA LEU A 79 9.04 -9.86 14.14
C LEU A 79 10.07 -10.67 13.36
N MET A 80 11.22 -10.97 13.97
CA MET A 80 12.24 -11.84 13.36
C MET A 80 11.70 -13.25 13.13
N GLN A 81 11.03 -13.83 14.12
CA GLN A 81 10.42 -15.17 13.99
C GLN A 81 9.38 -15.22 12.90
N LYS A 82 8.55 -14.15 12.76
CA LYS A 82 7.59 -14.02 11.68
C LYS A 82 8.26 -13.98 10.30
N SER A 83 9.42 -13.33 10.19
CA SER A 83 10.18 -13.24 8.94
C SER A 83 10.78 -14.59 8.53
N VAL A 84 11.15 -15.43 9.52
CA VAL A 84 11.69 -16.78 9.28
C VAL A 84 10.58 -17.78 8.99
N ASN A 85 9.42 -17.64 9.62
CA ASN A 85 8.27 -18.55 9.53
C ASN A 85 7.17 -17.99 8.62
N GLU A 86 7.48 -17.16 7.63
CA GLU A 86 6.47 -16.76 6.66
C GLU A 86 5.88 -18.03 6.04
N PRO A 87 4.59 -18.30 6.20
CA PRO A 87 4.00 -19.53 5.67
C PRO A 87 4.15 -19.51 4.14
N ASP A 88 4.61 -20.62 3.56
CA ASP A 88 4.74 -20.80 2.12
C ASP A 88 3.39 -20.68 1.39
N GLU A 89 2.27 -20.79 2.08
CA GLU A 89 0.93 -20.65 1.55
C GLU A 89 0.16 -19.46 2.17
N PHE A 90 -0.21 -18.51 1.30
CA PHE A 90 -1.10 -17.41 1.68
C PHE A 90 -2.53 -17.93 1.85
N ASN A 91 -3.07 -17.87 3.07
CA ASN A 91 -4.47 -18.19 3.35
C ASN A 91 -5.25 -16.90 3.63
N PRO A 92 -6.16 -16.48 2.73
CA PRO A 92 -6.93 -15.25 2.90
C PRO A 92 -7.77 -15.22 4.18
N ALA A 93 -8.38 -16.37 4.56
CA ALA A 93 -9.30 -16.44 5.70
C ALA A 93 -8.63 -16.19 7.06
N THR A 94 -7.35 -16.49 7.19
CA THR A 94 -6.59 -16.35 8.44
C THR A 94 -5.57 -15.21 8.41
N SER A 95 -5.26 -14.68 7.23
CA SER A 95 -4.25 -13.63 7.07
C SER A 95 -4.71 -12.32 7.72
N GLN A 96 -3.77 -11.67 8.43
CA GLN A 96 -3.94 -10.33 9.01
C GLN A 96 -3.08 -9.29 8.27
N LYS A 97 -2.62 -9.62 7.05
CA LYS A 97 -1.79 -8.70 6.25
C LYS A 97 -2.54 -7.42 5.92
N THR A 98 -1.80 -6.32 5.88
CA THR A 98 -2.29 -5.05 5.31
C THR A 98 -1.76 -4.93 3.90
N PHE A 99 -2.66 -4.79 2.92
CA PHE A 99 -2.30 -4.51 1.54
C PHE A 99 -2.44 -3.02 1.26
N ARG A 100 -1.41 -2.41 0.67
CA ARG A 100 -1.40 -1.03 0.23
C ARG A 100 -1.57 -0.97 -1.27
N ILE A 101 -2.61 -0.26 -1.70
CA ILE A 101 -3.02 -0.20 -3.10
C ILE A 101 -2.95 1.24 -3.58
N SER A 102 -2.33 1.46 -4.74
CA SER A 102 -2.47 2.73 -5.44
C SER A 102 -3.59 2.65 -6.47
N LEU A 103 -4.59 3.49 -6.29
CA LEU A 103 -5.71 3.65 -7.22
C LEU A 103 -5.86 5.14 -7.59
N GLY A 104 -6.29 5.39 -8.81
CA GLY A 104 -6.80 6.70 -9.19
C GLY A 104 -8.27 6.87 -8.78
N ASP A 105 -8.68 8.10 -8.54
CA ASP A 105 -10.02 8.54 -8.10
C ASP A 105 -11.18 7.79 -8.80
N ILE A 106 -11.08 7.62 -10.11
CA ILE A 106 -12.09 6.93 -10.94
C ILE A 106 -12.28 5.47 -10.55
N ASN A 107 -11.15 4.78 -10.31
CA ASN A 107 -11.15 3.34 -10.09
C ASN A 107 -11.44 2.98 -8.63
N GLU A 108 -11.21 3.92 -7.72
CA GLU A 108 -11.31 3.71 -6.29
C GLU A 108 -12.73 3.25 -5.90
N GLY A 109 -13.75 4.01 -6.24
CA GLY A 109 -15.14 3.69 -5.90
C GLY A 109 -15.59 2.35 -6.46
N ARG A 110 -15.22 2.03 -7.72
CA ARG A 110 -15.62 0.78 -8.37
C ARG A 110 -14.89 -0.44 -7.82
N ILE A 111 -13.57 -0.33 -7.73
CA ILE A 111 -12.72 -1.47 -7.35
C ILE A 111 -12.88 -1.78 -5.86
N LEU A 112 -12.84 -0.76 -5.00
CA LEU A 112 -12.93 -0.97 -3.55
C LEU A 112 -14.29 -1.51 -3.13
N ALA A 113 -15.39 -1.06 -3.72
CA ALA A 113 -16.72 -1.58 -3.41
C ALA A 113 -16.82 -3.10 -3.68
N ILE A 114 -16.34 -3.55 -4.84
CA ILE A 114 -16.33 -4.97 -5.21
C ILE A 114 -15.36 -5.76 -4.32
N LEU A 115 -14.15 -5.22 -4.12
CA LEU A 115 -13.10 -5.89 -3.37
C LEU A 115 -13.49 -6.06 -1.90
N MET A 116 -14.00 -5.01 -1.26
CA MET A 116 -14.43 -5.06 0.14
C MET A 116 -15.58 -6.03 0.36
N GLY A 117 -16.58 -6.05 -0.55
CA GLY A 117 -17.68 -7.01 -0.46
C GLY A 117 -17.24 -8.47 -0.59
N LYS A 118 -16.14 -8.73 -1.32
CA LYS A 118 -15.54 -10.06 -1.41
C LYS A 118 -14.67 -10.37 -0.19
N MET A 119 -13.87 -9.42 0.24
CA MET A 119 -12.97 -9.58 1.38
C MET A 119 -13.71 -9.81 2.69
N GLU A 120 -14.86 -9.17 2.90
CA GLU A 120 -15.70 -9.40 4.08
C GLU A 120 -16.04 -10.88 4.29
N LYS A 121 -16.20 -11.63 3.19
CA LYS A 121 -16.57 -13.05 3.20
C LYS A 121 -15.35 -13.99 3.21
N GLU A 122 -14.33 -13.67 2.41
CA GLU A 122 -13.23 -14.58 2.11
C GLU A 122 -11.94 -14.25 2.88
N ALA A 123 -11.79 -12.99 3.34
CA ALA A 123 -10.56 -12.49 3.96
C ALA A 123 -10.84 -11.45 5.06
N PRO A 124 -11.66 -11.77 6.08
CA PRO A 124 -12.23 -10.80 7.01
C PRO A 124 -11.19 -10.07 7.88
N ASN A 125 -9.99 -10.61 8.02
CA ASN A 125 -8.94 -10.03 8.86
C ASN A 125 -7.89 -9.25 8.06
N ILE A 126 -7.96 -9.26 6.73
CA ILE A 126 -7.07 -8.49 5.87
C ILE A 126 -7.50 -7.02 5.87
N LYS A 127 -6.52 -6.12 5.94
CA LYS A 127 -6.73 -4.67 5.85
C LYS A 127 -6.29 -4.15 4.50
N LEU A 128 -7.03 -3.17 3.97
CA LEU A 128 -6.65 -2.41 2.79
C LEU A 128 -6.38 -0.95 3.17
N GLU A 129 -5.29 -0.42 2.65
CA GLU A 129 -4.97 1.00 2.65
C GLU A 129 -4.89 1.46 1.20
N CYS A 130 -5.71 2.44 0.82
CA CYS A 130 -5.76 2.95 -0.53
C CYS A 130 -5.26 4.38 -0.59
N TYR A 131 -4.21 4.63 -1.37
CA TYR A 131 -3.61 5.95 -1.56
C TYR A 131 -3.22 6.11 -3.02
N TYR A 132 -3.29 7.35 -3.51
CA TYR A 132 -2.74 7.66 -4.82
C TYR A 132 -1.23 7.79 -4.75
N THR A 133 -0.53 7.06 -5.59
CA THR A 133 0.92 7.17 -5.81
C THR A 133 1.18 7.67 -7.22
N ALA A 134 2.04 8.67 -7.36
CA ALA A 134 2.39 9.17 -8.68
C ALA A 134 3.05 8.06 -9.52
N ARG A 135 2.65 7.95 -10.79
CA ARG A 135 3.00 6.83 -11.68
C ARG A 135 4.50 6.57 -11.80
N ASP A 136 5.30 7.62 -11.81
CA ASP A 136 6.76 7.56 -11.84
C ASP A 136 7.36 7.00 -10.56
N GLN A 137 6.64 7.08 -9.43
CA GLN A 137 7.03 6.53 -8.13
C GLN A 137 6.55 5.09 -7.91
N VAL A 138 5.53 4.63 -8.65
CA VAL A 138 4.96 3.28 -8.48
C VAL A 138 6.00 2.16 -8.57
N PRO A 139 6.93 2.12 -9.55
CA PRO A 139 7.93 1.04 -9.61
C PRO A 139 8.81 0.98 -8.35
N HIS A 140 9.22 2.14 -7.84
CA HIS A 140 10.01 2.22 -6.61
C HIS A 140 9.21 1.76 -5.39
N ALA A 141 7.98 2.26 -5.23
CA ALA A 141 7.11 1.90 -4.11
C ALA A 141 6.75 0.40 -4.08
N LEU A 142 6.61 -0.25 -5.25
CA LEU A 142 6.48 -1.70 -5.35
C LEU A 142 7.75 -2.43 -4.95
N ALA A 143 8.92 -1.96 -5.40
CA ALA A 143 10.22 -2.59 -5.07
C ALA A 143 10.57 -2.48 -3.58
N THR A 144 10.12 -1.42 -2.90
CA THR A 144 10.35 -1.17 -1.46
C THR A 144 9.24 -1.73 -0.57
N ASN A 145 8.23 -2.42 -1.13
CA ASN A 145 7.04 -2.89 -0.42
C ASN A 145 6.20 -1.77 0.26
N GLU A 146 6.38 -0.52 -0.15
CA GLU A 146 5.49 0.59 0.23
C GLU A 146 4.10 0.40 -0.39
N LEU A 147 4.06 -0.20 -1.59
CA LEU A 147 2.84 -0.65 -2.26
C LEU A 147 2.86 -2.16 -2.46
N SER A 148 1.69 -2.79 -2.32
CA SER A 148 1.46 -4.18 -2.70
C SER A 148 1.12 -4.31 -4.19
N PHE A 149 0.30 -3.38 -4.71
CA PHE A 149 -0.01 -3.26 -6.14
C PHE A 149 -0.59 -1.88 -6.48
N ALA A 150 -0.58 -1.57 -7.77
CA ALA A 150 -1.17 -0.36 -8.32
C ALA A 150 -2.09 -0.70 -9.49
N VAL A 151 -3.19 0.04 -9.62
CA VAL A 151 -4.07 -0.03 -10.80
C VAL A 151 -3.98 1.30 -11.54
N ASP A 152 -3.42 1.26 -12.72
CA ASP A 152 -3.14 2.42 -13.54
C ASP A 152 -3.55 2.15 -14.98
N PRO A 153 -3.92 3.17 -15.76
CA PRO A 153 -4.10 3.02 -17.20
C PRO A 153 -2.85 2.46 -17.87
N PHE A 154 -3.04 1.50 -18.75
CA PHE A 154 -1.94 0.89 -19.49
C PHE A 154 -1.29 1.91 -20.45
N ILE A 155 0.00 2.12 -20.30
CA ILE A 155 0.81 2.91 -21.22
C ILE A 155 1.81 1.97 -21.90
N PRO A 156 1.71 1.79 -23.23
CA PRO A 156 2.70 1.05 -23.97
C PRO A 156 4.10 1.65 -23.73
N ASN A 157 5.10 0.79 -23.60
CA ASN A 157 6.52 1.17 -23.37
C ASN A 157 6.86 1.76 -21.99
N SER A 158 5.95 1.77 -21.03
CA SER A 158 6.26 2.15 -19.63
C SER A 158 6.75 0.97 -18.77
N LYS A 159 7.10 -0.16 -19.38
CA LYS A 159 7.54 -1.35 -18.64
C LYS A 159 8.85 -1.06 -17.90
N SER A 160 8.78 -0.96 -16.59
CA SER A 160 9.94 -1.27 -15.76
C SER A 160 10.25 -2.77 -15.93
N LYS A 161 11.52 -3.13 -16.11
CA LYS A 161 11.93 -4.54 -16.21
C LYS A 161 11.59 -5.35 -14.97
N ASP A 162 11.35 -4.67 -13.86
CA ASP A 162 11.18 -5.25 -12.53
C ASP A 162 9.72 -5.27 -12.04
N THR A 163 8.75 -4.94 -12.91
CA THR A 163 7.33 -4.96 -12.55
C THR A 163 6.54 -5.87 -13.47
N ASN A 164 5.73 -6.75 -12.88
CA ASN A 164 4.74 -7.53 -13.61
C ASN A 164 3.45 -6.74 -13.72
N SER A 165 2.80 -6.80 -14.87
CA SER A 165 1.51 -6.15 -15.10
C SER A 165 0.56 -7.09 -15.81
N MET A 166 -0.72 -7.04 -15.41
CA MET A 166 -1.80 -7.72 -16.11
C MET A 166 -2.94 -6.76 -16.39
N LYS A 167 -3.64 -7.02 -17.49
CA LYS A 167 -4.83 -6.26 -17.85
C LYS A 167 -6.00 -6.69 -16.97
N VAL A 168 -6.61 -5.75 -16.26
CA VAL A 168 -7.79 -6.00 -15.42
C VAL A 168 -9.08 -5.78 -16.20
N PHE A 169 -9.19 -4.67 -16.93
CA PHE A 169 -10.35 -4.35 -17.78
C PHE A 169 -9.94 -3.41 -18.92
N SER A 170 -10.86 -3.18 -19.85
CA SER A 170 -10.76 -2.14 -20.87
C SER A 170 -11.91 -1.17 -20.73
N ASP A 171 -11.68 0.07 -21.11
CA ASP A 171 -12.67 1.12 -21.16
C ASP A 171 -12.51 1.92 -22.46
N GLN A 172 -13.50 2.70 -22.83
CA GLN A 172 -13.42 3.59 -23.99
C GLN A 172 -13.60 5.04 -23.57
N PHE A 173 -13.07 5.95 -24.36
CA PHE A 173 -13.27 7.38 -24.12
C PHE A 173 -14.59 7.86 -24.72
N VAL A 174 -15.28 8.69 -23.96
CA VAL A 174 -16.51 9.38 -24.35
C VAL A 174 -16.41 10.87 -24.06
N ILE A 175 -17.17 11.66 -24.77
CA ILE A 175 -17.33 13.10 -24.52
C ILE A 175 -18.65 13.31 -23.77
N ALA A 176 -18.56 13.73 -22.53
CA ALA A 176 -19.72 14.11 -21.75
C ALA A 176 -19.94 15.62 -21.81
N HIS A 177 -21.19 16.02 -22.01
CA HIS A 177 -21.62 17.41 -22.13
C HIS A 177 -23.03 17.59 -21.58
N ARG A 178 -23.48 18.84 -21.32
CA ARG A 178 -24.84 19.11 -20.87
C ARG A 178 -25.90 18.79 -21.95
N ALA A 179 -27.12 18.43 -21.55
CA ALA A 179 -28.18 17.99 -22.46
C ALA A 179 -28.52 19.01 -23.59
N ASN A 180 -28.40 20.31 -23.31
CA ASN A 180 -28.69 21.37 -24.27
C ASN A 180 -27.45 21.95 -24.96
N HIS A 181 -26.34 21.23 -24.94
CA HIS A 181 -25.12 21.65 -25.65
C HIS A 181 -25.34 21.64 -27.17
N SER A 182 -24.70 22.55 -27.90
CA SER A 182 -24.83 22.65 -29.37
C SER A 182 -24.46 21.37 -30.11
N ILE A 183 -23.51 20.61 -29.58
CA ILE A 183 -23.04 19.32 -30.08
C ILE A 183 -24.14 18.24 -30.13
N THR A 184 -25.17 18.35 -29.29
CA THR A 184 -26.31 17.39 -29.22
C THR A 184 -27.08 17.28 -30.52
N LYS A 185 -27.02 18.33 -31.36
CA LYS A 185 -27.73 18.41 -32.66
C LYS A 185 -26.93 17.79 -33.80
N VAL A 186 -25.67 17.39 -33.54
CA VAL A 186 -24.76 16.82 -34.55
C VAL A 186 -24.82 15.31 -34.48
N THR A 187 -25.24 14.67 -35.54
CA THR A 187 -25.41 13.20 -35.60
C THR A 187 -24.04 12.48 -35.74
N ASN A 188 -23.11 13.08 -36.46
CA ASN A 188 -21.77 12.54 -36.65
C ASN A 188 -20.76 13.68 -36.45
N LEU A 189 -20.07 13.67 -35.34
CA LEU A 189 -19.03 14.65 -35.03
C LEU A 189 -17.79 14.36 -35.86
N THR A 190 -17.35 15.36 -36.57
CA THR A 190 -16.05 15.35 -37.24
C THR A 190 -14.94 15.64 -36.22
N LEU A 191 -13.71 15.24 -36.55
CA LEU A 191 -12.55 15.50 -35.70
C LEU A 191 -12.34 17.01 -35.48
N ASP A 192 -12.54 17.83 -36.52
CA ASP A 192 -12.42 19.29 -36.43
C ASP A 192 -13.44 19.92 -35.49
N GLU A 193 -14.65 19.37 -35.42
CA GLU A 193 -15.69 19.82 -34.47
C GLU A 193 -15.33 19.42 -33.05
N ILE A 194 -14.78 18.23 -32.84
CA ILE A 194 -14.28 17.77 -31.53
C ILE A 194 -13.15 18.69 -31.05
N LEU A 195 -12.23 19.08 -31.92
CA LEU A 195 -11.08 19.94 -31.56
C LEU A 195 -11.49 21.39 -31.22
N LYS A 196 -12.64 21.86 -31.68
CA LYS A 196 -13.17 23.20 -31.36
C LYS A 196 -13.86 23.27 -29.99
N LEU A 197 -14.10 22.12 -29.36
CA LEU A 197 -14.70 22.08 -28.02
C LEU A 197 -13.69 22.47 -26.96
N LYS A 198 -14.19 23.08 -25.90
CA LYS A 198 -13.42 23.40 -24.70
C LYS A 198 -13.59 22.31 -23.66
N TYR A 199 -12.48 21.83 -23.14
CA TYR A 199 -12.50 20.66 -22.28
C TYR A 199 -12.13 20.95 -20.84
N ILE A 200 -12.75 20.16 -19.96
CA ILE A 200 -12.30 19.92 -18.60
C ILE A 200 -11.31 18.75 -18.65
N ASN A 201 -10.14 18.92 -18.08
CA ASN A 201 -9.15 17.88 -17.92
C ASN A 201 -8.96 17.54 -16.44
N ILE A 202 -9.20 16.29 -16.08
CA ILE A 202 -9.00 15.81 -14.72
C ILE A 202 -7.67 15.07 -14.63
N SER A 203 -6.83 15.53 -13.72
CA SER A 203 -5.49 14.96 -13.53
C SER A 203 -4.97 15.24 -12.12
N ASN A 204 -4.54 14.21 -11.44
CA ASN A 204 -3.84 14.31 -10.15
C ASN A 204 -2.40 14.83 -10.29
N ARG A 205 -1.95 15.08 -11.52
CA ARG A 205 -0.60 15.58 -11.81
C ARG A 205 -0.59 17.09 -11.83
N LYS A 206 0.32 17.69 -11.06
CA LYS A 206 0.57 19.14 -11.11
C LYS A 206 1.24 19.55 -12.43
N ARG A 207 2.01 18.64 -13.05
CA ARG A 207 2.75 18.86 -14.32
C ARG A 207 2.66 17.60 -15.18
N GLY A 208 2.77 17.79 -16.50
CA GLY A 208 2.72 16.71 -17.49
C GLY A 208 1.30 16.42 -18.00
N ALA A 209 1.24 15.65 -19.07
CA ALA A 209 -0.02 15.31 -19.73
C ALA A 209 -0.82 14.27 -18.92
N SER A 210 -2.14 14.44 -18.85
CA SER A 210 -3.06 13.40 -18.36
C SER A 210 -3.07 12.20 -19.31
N VAL A 211 -3.70 11.10 -18.90
CA VAL A 211 -3.86 9.93 -19.80
C VAL A 211 -4.62 10.31 -21.07
N VAL A 212 -5.68 11.11 -20.90
CA VAL A 212 -6.48 11.63 -22.02
C VAL A 212 -5.63 12.46 -22.97
N GLU A 213 -4.87 13.40 -22.43
CA GLU A 213 -3.97 14.24 -23.27
C GLU A 213 -2.90 13.41 -23.97
N MET A 214 -2.33 12.40 -23.31
CA MET A 214 -1.35 11.51 -23.93
C MET A 214 -1.96 10.71 -25.09
N GLU A 215 -3.18 10.21 -24.94
CA GLU A 215 -3.86 9.49 -26.02
C GLU A 215 -4.21 10.42 -27.18
N MET A 216 -4.68 11.63 -26.90
CA MET A 216 -4.92 12.63 -27.95
C MET A 216 -3.63 13.06 -28.66
N GLN A 217 -2.53 13.25 -27.92
CA GLN A 217 -1.23 13.56 -28.51
C GLN A 217 -0.72 12.47 -29.46
N LYS A 218 -0.95 11.18 -29.14
CA LYS A 218 -0.64 10.07 -30.05
C LYS A 218 -1.40 10.16 -31.38
N MET A 219 -2.60 10.70 -31.32
CA MET A 219 -3.44 10.97 -32.50
C MET A 219 -3.12 12.33 -33.17
N GLN A 220 -2.10 13.03 -32.70
CA GLN A 220 -1.72 14.38 -33.13
C GLN A 220 -2.81 15.45 -32.89
N LEU A 221 -3.65 15.21 -31.85
CA LEU A 221 -4.74 16.10 -31.46
C LEU A 221 -4.32 16.97 -30.27
N GLN A 222 -4.69 18.24 -30.32
CA GLN A 222 -4.44 19.21 -29.25
C GLN A 222 -5.75 19.88 -28.83
N PRO A 223 -6.48 19.32 -27.87
CA PRO A 223 -7.74 19.91 -27.38
C PRO A 223 -7.49 21.20 -26.61
N GLU A 224 -8.43 22.14 -26.68
CA GLU A 224 -8.43 23.34 -25.85
C GLU A 224 -8.84 22.98 -24.43
N ILE A 225 -7.92 22.96 -23.48
CA ILE A 225 -8.20 22.70 -22.07
C ILE A 225 -8.52 24.03 -21.37
N ALA A 226 -9.81 24.24 -21.08
CA ALA A 226 -10.29 25.44 -20.38
C ALA A 226 -10.18 25.31 -18.85
N LEU A 227 -10.25 24.10 -18.30
CA LEU A 227 -10.15 23.84 -16.88
C LEU A 227 -9.31 22.58 -16.60
N ARG A 228 -8.38 22.70 -15.64
CA ARG A 228 -7.72 21.53 -15.01
C ARG A 228 -8.20 21.39 -13.58
N SER A 229 -8.62 20.19 -13.18
CA SER A 229 -9.01 19.86 -11.83
C SER A 229 -8.40 18.51 -11.41
N GLN A 230 -8.39 18.24 -10.11
CA GLN A 230 -7.83 16.99 -9.58
C GLN A 230 -8.88 15.89 -9.40
N HIS A 231 -10.15 16.26 -9.17
CA HIS A 231 -11.19 15.33 -8.75
C HIS A 231 -12.37 15.31 -9.71
N TYR A 232 -12.85 14.11 -10.02
CA TYR A 232 -14.03 13.92 -10.86
C TYR A 232 -15.33 14.36 -10.20
N GLN A 233 -15.39 14.41 -8.87
CA GLN A 233 -16.60 14.78 -8.11
C GLN A 233 -17.15 16.16 -8.45
N VAL A 234 -16.30 17.10 -8.85
CA VAL A 234 -16.73 18.47 -9.21
C VAL A 234 -17.26 18.57 -10.64
N THR A 235 -16.99 17.60 -11.48
CA THR A 235 -17.26 17.69 -12.92
C THR A 235 -18.74 17.68 -13.28
N PRO A 236 -19.66 16.95 -12.61
CA PRO A 236 -21.07 16.94 -12.96
C PRO A 236 -21.68 18.34 -12.93
N GLU A 237 -21.37 19.12 -11.90
CA GLU A 237 -21.92 20.48 -11.76
C GLU A 237 -21.35 21.44 -12.79
N ILE A 238 -20.06 21.34 -13.08
CA ILE A 238 -19.41 22.17 -14.09
C ILE A 238 -19.96 21.85 -15.50
N VAL A 239 -20.10 20.57 -15.84
CA VAL A 239 -20.68 20.15 -17.12
C VAL A 239 -22.12 20.61 -17.27
N ARG A 240 -22.93 20.54 -16.21
CA ARG A 240 -24.34 21.01 -16.25
C ARG A 240 -24.46 22.52 -16.41
N SER A 241 -23.58 23.29 -15.80
CA SER A 241 -23.67 24.76 -15.72
C SER A 241 -22.92 25.49 -16.82
N THR A 242 -22.12 24.81 -17.66
CA THR A 242 -21.28 25.41 -18.69
C THR A 242 -21.38 24.69 -20.03
N ASP A 243 -20.75 25.27 -21.07
CA ASP A 243 -20.51 24.61 -22.36
C ASP A 243 -19.18 23.83 -22.41
N LEU A 244 -18.56 23.58 -21.26
CA LEU A 244 -17.37 22.77 -21.19
C LEU A 244 -17.72 21.29 -21.35
N CYS A 245 -16.91 20.58 -22.12
CA CYS A 245 -17.02 19.15 -22.32
C CYS A 245 -16.02 18.40 -21.44
N LEU A 246 -16.39 17.24 -20.94
CA LEU A 246 -15.47 16.34 -20.24
C LEU A 246 -15.14 15.17 -21.14
N LEU A 247 -13.86 14.99 -21.46
CA LEU A 247 -13.36 13.77 -22.09
C LEU A 247 -12.96 12.80 -20.97
N CYS A 248 -13.71 11.72 -20.82
CA CYS A 248 -13.49 10.75 -19.75
C CYS A 248 -13.70 9.32 -20.26
N SER A 249 -13.38 8.35 -19.44
CA SER A 249 -13.79 6.98 -19.72
C SER A 249 -15.30 6.81 -19.59
N GLU A 250 -15.87 5.88 -20.34
CA GLU A 250 -17.30 5.61 -20.33
C GLU A 250 -17.78 5.23 -18.92
N THR A 251 -17.00 4.43 -18.19
CA THR A 251 -17.30 4.09 -16.79
C THR A 251 -17.48 5.33 -15.93
N VAL A 252 -16.68 6.37 -16.10
CA VAL A 252 -16.79 7.64 -15.36
C VAL A 252 -18.11 8.34 -15.68
N SER A 253 -18.51 8.33 -16.94
CA SER A 253 -19.78 8.97 -17.35
C SER A 253 -20.98 8.34 -16.66
N TYR A 254 -20.96 7.03 -16.44
CA TYR A 254 -22.03 6.32 -15.73
C TYR A 254 -22.02 6.50 -14.22
N THR A 255 -20.84 6.60 -13.60
CA THR A 255 -20.70 6.63 -12.14
C THR A 255 -20.80 8.03 -11.55
N HIS A 256 -20.36 9.05 -12.29
CA HIS A 256 -20.24 10.43 -11.78
C HIS A 256 -21.16 11.43 -12.48
N LEU A 257 -21.65 11.14 -13.70
CA LEU A 257 -22.42 12.09 -14.49
C LEU A 257 -23.92 11.77 -14.59
N ARG A 258 -24.34 10.56 -14.24
CA ARG A 258 -25.77 10.22 -14.12
C ARG A 258 -26.25 10.61 -12.73
N ALA A 259 -26.86 11.76 -12.62
CA ALA A 259 -27.79 12.14 -11.54
C ALA A 259 -29.07 12.72 -12.18
#